data_6962a909e59103e6a185508ea849dd45
#
_entry.id   6962a909e59103e6a185508ea849dd45
#
_cell.length_a   1.000
_cell.length_b   1.000
_cell.length_c   1.000
_cell.angle_alpha   90.00
_cell.angle_beta   90.00
_cell.angle_gamma   90.00
#
_symmetry.space_group_name_H-M   'P 1'
#
loop_
_entity.id
_entity.type
_entity.pdbx_description
1 polymer ?
#
loop_
_entity_poly.entity_id
_entity_poly.type
_entity_poly.pdbx_seq_one_letter_code
_entity_poly.pdbx_strand_id
1 'polypeptide(L)'
;MPEEQKTILDWVNLPSGIAGASLWDGLHEAQIISIQSNLLERTVTLNLEIENLRIFHQWPLDMRFVFRLDGVQSARAVKYSIWPGPFAVSPGTATEEQERLVAEYQAKWREESLSWSDLEKAMTAENKQVIDISDATLATEKDSAVALRISGLLNYTMYHEIFLRAEKLTISRTDAGELKVEELLKLGKSYWDALERQEDEDSQDAPGGES
;
A
#
# COMPACT_ATOMS: atom_id res chain seq x y z
N MET A 1 32.28 7.74 -7.98
CA MET A 1 31.25 7.63 -9.00
C MET A 1 29.95 7.96 -8.31
N PRO A 2 29.11 8.90 -8.78
CA PRO A 2 27.83 9.13 -8.16
C PRO A 2 26.99 7.87 -8.37
N GLU A 3 26.41 7.34 -7.29
CA GLU A 3 25.36 6.32 -7.37
C GLU A 3 24.27 6.89 -8.27
N GLU A 4 24.05 6.25 -9.42
CA GLU A 4 22.94 6.55 -10.30
C GLU A 4 21.66 6.45 -9.46
N GLN A 5 20.96 7.55 -9.35
CA GLN A 5 19.61 7.56 -8.78
C GLN A 5 18.75 6.63 -9.64
N LYS A 6 18.60 5.39 -9.19
CA LYS A 6 17.61 4.48 -9.77
C LYS A 6 16.26 5.14 -9.62
N THR A 7 15.62 5.40 -10.73
CA THR A 7 14.26 5.93 -10.75
C THR A 7 13.29 4.93 -10.10
N ILE A 8 12.20 5.38 -9.52
CA ILE A 8 11.15 4.55 -8.90
C ILE A 8 10.63 3.48 -9.86
N LEU A 9 10.62 3.75 -11.17
CA LEU A 9 10.29 2.77 -12.21
C LEU A 9 11.18 1.51 -12.15
N ASP A 10 12.41 1.62 -11.64
CA ASP A 10 13.30 0.46 -11.45
C ASP A 10 12.87 -0.44 -10.28
N TRP A 11 12.02 0.05 -9.37
CA TRP A 11 11.42 -0.73 -8.28
C TRP A 11 10.15 -1.48 -8.70
N VAL A 12 9.45 -0.99 -9.72
CA VAL A 12 8.33 -1.72 -10.35
C VAL A 12 8.83 -2.95 -11.09
N ASN A 13 10.05 -2.86 -11.64
CA ASN A 13 10.77 -3.99 -12.19
C ASN A 13 11.70 -4.54 -11.10
N LEU A 14 11.15 -5.23 -10.09
CA LEU A 14 11.97 -6.01 -9.17
C LEU A 14 12.96 -6.84 -9.97
N PRO A 15 14.27 -6.82 -9.64
CA PRO A 15 15.26 -7.60 -10.39
C PRO A 15 14.78 -9.03 -10.52
N SER A 16 14.87 -9.58 -11.73
CA SER A 16 14.46 -10.95 -12.03
C SER A 16 15.06 -11.91 -10.99
N GLY A 17 14.21 -12.50 -10.14
CA GLY A 17 14.61 -13.42 -9.07
C GLY A 17 14.24 -12.99 -7.65
N ILE A 18 13.63 -11.84 -7.46
CA ILE A 18 12.98 -11.48 -6.17
C ILE A 18 11.51 -11.91 -6.26
N ALA A 19 11.12 -12.90 -5.46
CA ALA A 19 9.72 -13.25 -5.32
C ALA A 19 9.04 -12.15 -4.50
N GLY A 20 8.36 -11.21 -5.19
CA GLY A 20 7.49 -10.24 -4.55
C GLY A 20 6.08 -10.82 -4.43
N ALA A 21 5.47 -10.68 -3.26
CA ALA A 21 4.06 -10.93 -3.07
C ALA A 21 3.30 -9.61 -3.07
N SER A 22 2.26 -9.49 -3.88
CA SER A 22 1.29 -8.42 -3.73
C SER A 22 0.60 -8.56 -2.39
N LEU A 23 0.52 -7.48 -1.64
CA LEU A 23 -0.27 -7.40 -0.41
C LEU A 23 -1.66 -6.79 -0.68
N TRP A 24 -2.05 -6.66 -1.95
CA TRP A 24 -3.28 -6.00 -2.37
C TRP A 24 -4.51 -6.60 -1.66
N ASP A 25 -4.67 -7.92 -1.66
CA ASP A 25 -5.82 -8.57 -1.04
C ASP A 25 -6.00 -8.19 0.43
N GLY A 26 -4.89 -8.02 1.16
CA GLY A 26 -4.92 -7.72 2.60
C GLY A 26 -4.87 -6.24 2.95
N LEU A 27 -4.41 -5.37 2.04
CA LEU A 27 -4.12 -3.97 2.34
C LEU A 27 -4.85 -2.97 1.42
N HIS A 28 -5.57 -3.42 0.40
CA HIS A 28 -6.37 -2.49 -0.41
C HIS A 28 -7.43 -1.83 0.47
N GLU A 29 -7.57 -0.51 0.34
CA GLU A 29 -8.42 0.34 1.20
C GLU A 29 -7.97 0.41 2.68
N ALA A 30 -6.82 -0.14 3.02
CA ALA A 30 -6.24 0.07 4.35
C ALA A 30 -5.70 1.50 4.49
N GLN A 31 -5.66 1.99 5.71
CA GLN A 31 -5.12 3.31 6.04
C GLN A 31 -3.90 3.18 6.94
N ILE A 32 -2.79 3.81 6.58
CA ILE A 32 -1.72 4.06 7.54
C ILE A 32 -2.15 5.26 8.39
N ILE A 33 -2.35 5.02 9.68
CA ILE A 33 -2.81 6.05 10.62
C ILE A 33 -1.68 6.67 11.45
N SER A 34 -0.54 6.01 11.54
CA SER A 34 0.67 6.58 12.11
C SER A 34 1.93 5.85 11.65
N ILE A 35 3.02 6.59 11.60
CA ILE A 35 4.38 6.09 11.36
C ILE A 35 5.24 6.52 12.55
N GLN A 36 6.04 5.59 13.08
CA GLN A 36 6.98 5.84 14.17
C GLN A 36 8.32 5.19 13.85
N SER A 37 9.40 5.93 14.02
CA SER A 37 10.75 5.39 13.87
C SER A 37 11.59 5.55 15.14
N ASN A 38 12.43 4.56 15.38
CA ASN A 38 13.49 4.65 16.38
C ASN A 38 14.82 4.39 15.69
N LEU A 39 15.56 5.46 15.43
CA LEU A 39 16.84 5.40 14.71
C LEU A 39 17.92 4.63 15.48
N LEU A 40 17.91 4.66 16.82
CA LEU A 40 18.87 3.94 17.66
C LEU A 40 18.65 2.43 17.58
N GLU A 41 17.41 2.01 17.59
CA GLU A 41 17.01 0.61 17.47
C GLU A 41 16.88 0.14 16.00
N ARG A 42 16.99 1.07 15.07
CA ARG A 42 16.77 0.80 13.64
C ARG A 42 15.41 0.17 13.38
N THR A 43 14.36 0.70 14.00
CA THR A 43 13.00 0.19 13.83
C THR A 43 12.09 1.22 13.19
N VAL A 44 11.15 0.74 12.39
CA VAL A 44 10.00 1.51 11.88
C VAL A 44 8.74 0.73 12.19
N THR A 45 7.74 1.43 12.72
CA THR A 45 6.42 0.87 13.00
C THR A 45 5.37 1.66 12.23
N LEU A 46 4.56 0.93 11.46
CA LEU A 46 3.38 1.45 10.77
C LEU A 46 2.14 0.90 11.49
N ASN A 47 1.26 1.80 11.94
CA ASN A 47 -0.04 1.39 12.45
C ASN A 47 -1.09 1.57 11.36
N LEU A 48 -1.84 0.52 11.09
CA LEU A 48 -2.81 0.47 10.01
C LEU A 48 -4.21 0.19 10.55
N GLU A 49 -5.19 0.86 9.97
CA GLU A 49 -6.60 0.49 10.06
C GLU A 49 -7.04 -0.13 8.73
N ILE A 50 -7.75 -1.26 8.82
CA ILE A 50 -8.37 -1.92 7.67
C ILE A 50 -9.86 -2.06 8.00
N GLU A 51 -10.60 -0.98 7.72
CA GLU A 51 -11.97 -0.84 8.19
C GLU A 51 -12.90 -1.91 7.62
N ASN A 52 -12.80 -2.20 6.34
CA ASN A 52 -13.58 -3.22 5.66
C ASN A 52 -13.38 -4.62 6.29
N LEU A 53 -12.13 -5.03 6.57
CA LEU A 53 -11.86 -6.29 7.28
C LEU A 53 -12.38 -6.26 8.71
N ARG A 54 -12.22 -5.13 9.39
CA ARG A 54 -12.70 -4.95 10.76
C ARG A 54 -14.21 -5.15 10.84
N ILE A 55 -14.97 -4.55 9.94
CA ILE A 55 -16.43 -4.66 9.86
C ILE A 55 -16.82 -6.09 9.49
N PHE A 56 -16.21 -6.64 8.44
CA PHE A 56 -16.53 -7.99 7.94
C PHE A 56 -16.33 -9.08 9.00
N HIS A 57 -15.23 -9.01 9.76
CA HIS A 57 -14.92 -9.96 10.81
C HIS A 57 -15.47 -9.57 12.19
N GLN A 58 -16.21 -8.47 12.30
CA GLN A 58 -16.79 -7.95 13.54
C GLN A 58 -15.77 -7.72 14.66
N TRP A 59 -14.56 -7.24 14.30
CA TRP A 59 -13.51 -6.93 15.25
C TRP A 59 -13.78 -5.63 16.02
N PRO A 60 -13.15 -5.44 17.20
CA PRO A 60 -13.26 -4.20 17.97
C PRO A 60 -12.88 -2.95 17.19
N LEU A 61 -13.53 -1.82 17.50
CA LEU A 61 -13.29 -0.53 16.81
C LEU A 61 -11.85 -0.03 16.95
N ASP A 62 -11.16 -0.37 18.02
CA ASP A 62 -9.80 0.01 18.32
C ASP A 62 -8.76 -1.01 17.85
N MET A 63 -9.19 -2.10 17.21
CA MET A 63 -8.28 -3.07 16.61
C MET A 63 -7.45 -2.41 15.50
N ARG A 64 -6.16 -2.67 15.51
CA ARG A 64 -5.19 -2.19 14.52
C ARG A 64 -4.27 -3.30 14.07
N PHE A 65 -3.79 -3.17 12.84
CA PHE A 65 -2.64 -3.93 12.37
C PHE A 65 -1.38 -3.11 12.61
N VAL A 66 -0.35 -3.78 13.09
CA VAL A 66 0.95 -3.17 13.36
C VAL A 66 2.00 -3.87 12.51
N PHE A 67 2.61 -3.13 11.60
CA PHE A 67 3.73 -3.60 10.79
C PHE A 67 5.00 -3.03 11.42
N ARG A 68 5.78 -3.90 12.04
CA ARG A 68 7.05 -3.56 12.66
C ARG A 68 8.20 -4.08 11.80
N LEU A 69 9.06 -3.17 11.38
CA LEU A 69 10.29 -3.48 10.66
C LEU A 69 11.46 -3.31 11.62
N ASP A 70 12.25 -4.37 11.79
CA ASP A 70 13.44 -4.40 12.63
C ASP A 70 14.69 -4.48 11.76
N GLY A 71 15.80 -3.85 12.22
CA GLY A 71 17.04 -3.77 11.48
C GLY A 71 16.90 -2.95 10.18
N VAL A 72 16.17 -1.84 10.23
CA VAL A 72 15.92 -0.99 9.05
C VAL A 72 17.24 -0.51 8.46
N GLN A 73 17.44 -0.80 7.19
CA GLN A 73 18.63 -0.46 6.40
C GLN A 73 18.39 0.79 5.56
N SER A 74 17.16 0.96 5.05
CA SER A 74 16.73 2.17 4.35
C SER A 74 15.25 2.44 4.57
N ALA A 75 14.91 3.73 4.65
CA ALA A 75 13.56 4.24 4.65
C ALA A 75 13.50 5.46 3.73
N ARG A 76 12.66 5.41 2.73
CA ARG A 76 12.50 6.49 1.75
C ARG A 76 11.02 6.73 1.52
N ALA A 77 10.66 8.00 1.40
CA ALA A 77 9.34 8.42 0.96
C ALA A 77 9.47 9.35 -0.24
N VAL A 78 8.50 9.27 -1.12
CA VAL A 78 8.40 10.11 -2.31
C VAL A 78 6.97 10.60 -2.41
N LYS A 79 6.79 11.84 -2.75
CA LYS A 79 5.49 12.41 -3.11
C LYS A 79 5.48 12.80 -4.59
N TYR A 80 4.32 12.76 -5.18
CA TYR A 80 4.10 13.21 -6.55
C TYR A 80 3.25 14.47 -6.54
N SER A 81 3.75 15.52 -7.18
CA SER A 81 3.08 16.84 -7.24
C SER A 81 1.83 16.85 -8.11
N ILE A 82 1.65 15.83 -8.95
CA ILE A 82 0.45 15.60 -9.75
C ILE A 82 0.08 14.15 -9.61
N TRP A 83 -1.12 13.91 -9.07
CA TRP A 83 -1.64 12.55 -8.97
C TRP A 83 -1.77 11.94 -10.38
N PRO A 84 -1.38 10.65 -10.55
CA PRO A 84 -1.49 9.94 -11.82
C PRO A 84 -2.90 9.93 -12.44
N GLY A 85 -3.90 10.39 -11.72
CA GLY A 85 -5.28 10.44 -12.19
C GLY A 85 -6.00 9.09 -12.11
N PRO A 86 -7.32 9.06 -12.29
CA PRO A 86 -8.15 7.87 -12.16
C PRO A 86 -7.99 6.87 -13.31
N PHE A 87 -6.94 7.00 -14.12
CA PHE A 87 -6.74 6.20 -15.32
C PHE A 87 -6.02 4.87 -14.99
N ALA A 88 -6.56 4.09 -14.05
CA ALA A 88 -6.28 2.67 -14.06
C ALA A 88 -6.96 2.06 -15.29
N VAL A 89 -6.32 2.20 -16.44
CA VAL A 89 -6.76 1.49 -17.62
C VAL A 89 -6.25 0.07 -17.48
N SER A 90 -7.17 -0.88 -17.41
CA SER A 90 -6.80 -2.30 -17.39
C SER A 90 -5.96 -2.60 -18.63
N PRO A 91 -4.81 -3.27 -18.48
CA PRO A 91 -3.97 -3.60 -19.63
C PRO A 91 -4.76 -4.34 -20.70
N GLY A 92 -4.72 -3.84 -21.94
CA GLY A 92 -5.38 -4.44 -23.09
C GLY A 92 -6.80 -3.94 -23.39
N THR A 93 -7.37 -3.02 -22.59
CA THR A 93 -8.70 -2.41 -22.86
C THR A 93 -8.64 -0.92 -23.17
N ALA A 94 -7.44 -0.31 -23.09
CA ALA A 94 -7.26 1.11 -23.36
C ALA A 94 -7.51 1.45 -24.82
N THR A 95 -8.25 2.52 -25.05
CA THR A 95 -8.27 3.17 -26.37
C THR A 95 -6.98 3.97 -26.61
N GLU A 96 -6.58 4.19 -27.86
CA GLU A 96 -5.39 5.02 -28.20
C GLU A 96 -5.46 6.41 -27.55
N GLU A 97 -6.64 7.00 -27.40
CA GLU A 97 -6.84 8.28 -26.73
C GLU A 97 -6.58 8.19 -25.22
N GLN A 98 -6.99 7.10 -24.57
CA GLN A 98 -6.71 6.87 -23.14
C GLN A 98 -5.22 6.66 -22.92
N GLU A 99 -4.53 5.89 -23.77
CA GLU A 99 -3.07 5.71 -23.70
C GLU A 99 -2.33 7.04 -23.88
N ARG A 100 -2.77 7.87 -24.81
CA ARG A 100 -2.19 9.20 -25.02
C ARG A 100 -2.38 10.10 -23.79
N LEU A 101 -3.58 10.13 -23.20
CA LEU A 101 -3.87 10.92 -22.01
C LEU A 101 -3.03 10.46 -20.81
N VAL A 102 -2.88 9.14 -20.62
CA VAL A 102 -1.99 8.58 -19.59
C VAL A 102 -0.56 9.03 -19.80
N ALA A 103 -0.04 8.94 -21.02
CA ALA A 103 1.32 9.37 -21.34
C ALA A 103 1.53 10.89 -21.13
N GLU A 104 0.56 11.73 -21.51
CA GLU A 104 0.60 13.17 -21.25
C GLU A 104 0.58 13.51 -19.75
N TYR A 105 -0.18 12.75 -18.96
CA TYR A 105 -0.20 12.89 -17.52
C TYR A 105 1.12 12.46 -16.89
N GLN A 106 1.64 11.29 -17.27
CA GLN A 106 2.92 10.79 -16.78
C GLN A 106 4.08 11.75 -17.09
N ALA A 107 4.06 12.38 -18.26
CA ALA A 107 5.06 13.41 -18.63
C ALA A 107 5.04 14.66 -17.74
N LYS A 108 3.95 14.90 -17.01
CA LYS A 108 3.79 16.04 -16.09
C LYS A 108 4.15 15.70 -14.64
N TRP A 109 4.37 14.43 -14.33
CA TRP A 109 4.71 14.04 -12.98
C TRP A 109 6.04 14.62 -12.54
N ARG A 110 6.04 15.10 -11.32
CA ARG A 110 7.23 15.53 -10.64
C ARG A 110 7.39 14.69 -9.38
N GLU A 111 8.40 13.83 -9.41
CA GLU A 111 8.84 13.12 -8.24
C GLU A 111 9.58 14.10 -7.32
N GLU A 112 9.14 14.17 -6.07
CA GLU A 112 9.80 14.95 -5.03
C GLU A 112 10.15 14.02 -3.88
N SER A 113 11.44 13.90 -3.57
CA SER A 113 11.88 13.19 -2.38
C SER A 113 11.31 13.87 -1.14
N LEU A 114 10.63 13.08 -0.31
CA LEU A 114 10.12 13.55 0.97
C LEU A 114 11.08 13.11 2.07
N SER A 115 11.43 14.02 2.95
CA SER A 115 12.18 13.67 4.15
C SER A 115 11.37 12.68 4.98
N TRP A 116 12.01 11.58 5.42
CA TRP A 116 11.35 10.61 6.29
C TRP A 116 10.79 11.27 7.57
N SER A 117 11.55 12.17 8.16
CA SER A 117 11.11 12.95 9.33
C SER A 117 9.89 13.83 9.08
N ASP A 118 9.73 14.36 7.84
CA ASP A 118 8.56 15.17 7.52
C ASP A 118 7.33 14.28 7.29
N LEU A 119 7.52 13.12 6.67
CA LEU A 119 6.46 12.11 6.57
C LEU A 119 6.01 11.66 7.96
N GLU A 120 6.94 11.30 8.83
CA GLU A 120 6.65 10.86 10.19
C GLU A 120 5.89 11.92 10.99
N LYS A 121 6.31 13.19 10.89
CA LYS A 121 5.59 14.32 11.52
C LYS A 121 4.19 14.50 10.95
N ALA A 122 4.03 14.37 9.64
CA ALA A 122 2.71 14.45 9.00
C ALA A 122 1.78 13.34 9.50
N MET A 123 2.31 12.15 9.74
CA MET A 123 1.58 10.94 10.13
C MET A 123 1.45 10.76 11.65
N THR A 124 1.61 11.83 12.44
CA THR A 124 1.36 11.76 13.88
C THR A 124 -0.15 11.74 14.18
N ALA A 125 -0.52 11.09 15.27
CA ALA A 125 -1.91 11.06 15.74
C ALA A 125 -2.53 12.45 15.95
N GLU A 126 -1.70 13.46 16.26
CA GLU A 126 -2.12 14.85 16.45
C GLU A 126 -2.57 15.50 15.14
N ASN A 127 -1.89 15.20 14.04
CA ASN A 127 -2.20 15.78 12.73
C ASN A 127 -3.36 15.07 12.03
N LYS A 128 -3.78 13.90 12.50
CA LYS A 128 -4.88 13.08 11.94
C LYS A 128 -4.80 12.89 10.42
N GLN A 129 -3.58 12.88 9.89
CA GLN A 129 -3.36 12.57 8.48
C GLN A 129 -3.29 11.06 8.33
N VAL A 130 -3.83 10.57 7.22
CA VAL A 130 -3.83 9.15 6.88
C VAL A 130 -3.33 8.97 5.44
N ILE A 131 -2.69 7.83 5.19
CA ILE A 131 -2.39 7.39 3.83
C ILE A 131 -3.32 6.24 3.50
N ASP A 132 -4.23 6.46 2.57
CA ASP A 132 -5.09 5.43 2.01
C ASP A 132 -4.28 4.59 1.03
N ILE A 133 -4.09 3.33 1.37
CA ILE A 133 -3.25 2.40 0.61
C ILE A 133 -3.97 2.00 -0.68
N SER A 134 -3.35 2.28 -1.82
CA SER A 134 -3.81 1.83 -3.13
C SER A 134 -3.15 0.53 -3.56
N ASP A 135 -1.88 0.32 -3.18
CA ASP A 135 -1.12 -0.89 -3.49
C ASP A 135 0.00 -1.09 -2.49
N ALA A 136 0.36 -2.34 -2.24
CA ALA A 136 1.51 -2.70 -1.44
C ALA A 136 2.15 -3.99 -1.94
N THR A 137 3.48 -4.03 -1.89
CA THR A 137 4.27 -5.19 -2.31
C THR A 137 5.33 -5.51 -1.28
N LEU A 138 5.45 -6.78 -0.93
CA LEU A 138 6.49 -7.31 -0.06
C LEU A 138 7.39 -8.26 -0.85
N ALA A 139 8.69 -8.05 -0.79
CA ALA A 139 9.67 -8.92 -1.39
C ALA A 139 10.68 -9.39 -0.34
N THR A 140 11.21 -10.60 -0.51
CA THR A 140 12.35 -11.11 0.24
C THR A 140 13.56 -11.13 -0.67
N GLU A 141 14.60 -10.43 -0.29
CA GLU A 141 15.86 -10.37 -1.05
C GLU A 141 16.76 -11.57 -0.77
N LYS A 142 17.82 -11.75 -1.57
CA LYS A 142 18.75 -12.90 -1.48
C LYS A 142 19.47 -13.00 -0.13
N ASP A 143 19.67 -11.86 0.54
CA ASP A 143 20.27 -11.78 1.88
C ASP A 143 19.25 -11.92 3.02
N SER A 144 18.06 -12.38 2.69
CA SER A 144 16.91 -12.51 3.60
C SER A 144 16.35 -11.17 4.12
N ALA A 145 16.83 -10.04 3.62
CA ALA A 145 16.22 -8.76 3.91
C ALA A 145 14.81 -8.67 3.28
N VAL A 146 13.93 -7.96 3.94
CA VAL A 146 12.58 -7.68 3.43
C VAL A 146 12.53 -6.29 2.84
N ALA A 147 11.90 -6.16 1.68
CA ALA A 147 11.62 -4.89 1.02
C ALA A 147 10.10 -4.70 0.95
N LEU A 148 9.60 -3.67 1.61
CA LEU A 148 8.19 -3.29 1.63
C LEU A 148 8.02 -1.99 0.84
N ARG A 149 7.18 -2.02 -0.19
CA ARG A 149 6.70 -0.86 -0.91
C ARG A 149 5.23 -0.67 -0.60
N ILE A 150 4.84 0.54 -0.28
CA ILE A 150 3.44 0.95 -0.11
C ILE A 150 3.22 2.20 -0.95
N SER A 151 2.16 2.22 -1.71
CA SER A 151 1.70 3.39 -2.44
C SER A 151 0.28 3.76 -2.04
N GLY A 152 -0.02 5.06 -1.98
CA GLY A 152 -1.32 5.51 -1.54
C GLY A 152 -1.51 7.02 -1.59
N LEU A 153 -2.66 7.47 -1.15
CA LEU A 153 -3.07 8.87 -1.14
C LEU A 153 -3.03 9.45 0.27
N LEU A 154 -2.20 10.46 0.49
CA LEU A 154 -2.23 11.24 1.74
C LEU A 154 -3.47 12.14 1.72
N ASN A 155 -4.40 11.91 2.65
CA ASN A 155 -5.65 12.66 2.76
C ASN A 155 -6.39 12.80 1.41
N TYR A 156 -6.39 11.76 0.58
CA TYR A 156 -7.04 11.69 -0.73
C TYR A 156 -6.55 12.76 -1.76
N THR A 157 -5.44 13.43 -1.50
CA THR A 157 -5.02 14.58 -2.33
C THR A 157 -3.64 14.45 -2.96
N MET A 158 -2.73 13.73 -2.32
CA MET A 158 -1.34 13.62 -2.79
C MET A 158 -0.89 12.18 -2.81
N TYR A 159 -0.43 11.72 -3.96
CA TYR A 159 0.10 10.38 -4.10
C TYR A 159 1.49 10.27 -3.47
N HIS A 160 1.67 9.24 -2.64
CA HIS A 160 2.92 8.95 -1.96
C HIS A 160 3.34 7.51 -2.22
N GLU A 161 4.64 7.30 -2.25
CA GLU A 161 5.24 5.98 -2.17
C GLU A 161 6.22 5.91 -1.01
N ILE A 162 6.13 4.81 -0.27
CA ILE A 162 6.98 4.50 0.88
C ILE A 162 7.77 3.24 0.55
N PHE A 163 9.07 3.31 0.72
CA PHE A 163 10.01 2.20 0.51
C PHE A 163 10.76 1.92 1.80
N LEU A 164 10.65 0.72 2.30
CA LEU A 164 11.32 0.26 3.51
C LEU A 164 12.12 -1.00 3.20
N ARG A 165 13.39 -1.04 3.61
CA ARG A 165 14.22 -2.23 3.58
C ARG A 165 14.70 -2.53 4.99
N ALA A 166 14.50 -3.75 5.45
CA ALA A 166 14.77 -4.16 6.82
C ALA A 166 15.23 -5.63 6.89
N GLU A 167 15.78 -6.02 8.03
CA GLU A 167 16.16 -7.42 8.28
C GLU A 167 14.95 -8.30 8.54
N LYS A 168 13.89 -7.73 9.14
CA LYS A 168 12.67 -8.48 9.49
C LYS A 168 11.44 -7.59 9.43
N LEU A 169 10.32 -8.16 8.95
CA LEU A 169 8.97 -7.62 9.12
C LEU A 169 8.18 -8.54 10.06
N THR A 170 7.56 -7.94 11.06
CA THR A 170 6.58 -8.59 11.93
C THR A 170 5.24 -7.90 11.74
N ILE A 171 4.19 -8.67 11.45
CA ILE A 171 2.81 -8.18 11.38
C ILE A 171 2.09 -8.68 12.62
N SER A 172 1.35 -7.82 13.28
CA SER A 172 0.53 -8.20 14.42
C SER A 172 -0.81 -7.47 14.42
N ARG A 173 -1.77 -8.06 15.11
CA ARG A 173 -3.04 -7.42 15.45
C ARG A 173 -3.02 -7.04 16.92
N THR A 174 -3.55 -5.89 17.27
CA THR A 174 -3.56 -5.40 18.65
C THR A 174 -4.39 -6.27 19.60
N ASP A 175 -5.36 -7.01 19.06
CA ASP A 175 -6.28 -7.88 19.82
C ASP A 175 -5.87 -9.37 19.83
N ALA A 176 -4.98 -9.81 18.91
CA ALA A 176 -4.72 -11.23 18.70
C ALA A 176 -3.22 -11.61 18.63
N GLY A 177 -2.31 -10.62 18.58
CA GLY A 177 -0.87 -10.85 18.51
C GLY A 177 -0.33 -11.04 17.10
N GLU A 178 0.77 -11.79 16.95
CA GLU A 178 1.51 -11.93 15.69
C GLU A 178 0.71 -12.70 14.63
N LEU A 179 0.83 -12.23 13.39
CA LEU A 179 0.13 -12.74 12.21
C LEU A 179 1.14 -12.97 11.10
N LYS A 180 0.99 -14.07 10.36
CA LYS A 180 1.79 -14.32 9.15
C LYS A 180 1.23 -13.52 7.97
N VAL A 181 2.09 -13.22 6.98
CA VAL A 181 1.68 -12.55 5.75
C VAL A 181 0.57 -13.31 5.03
N GLU A 182 0.69 -14.64 4.95
CA GLU A 182 -0.30 -15.51 4.31
C GLU A 182 -1.66 -15.47 5.03
N GLU A 183 -1.65 -15.27 6.34
CA GLU A 183 -2.89 -15.14 7.13
C GLU A 183 -3.56 -13.80 6.86
N LEU A 184 -2.79 -12.69 6.76
CA LEU A 184 -3.31 -11.39 6.36
C LEU A 184 -3.94 -11.45 4.96
N LEU A 185 -3.25 -12.04 3.99
CA LEU A 185 -3.77 -12.19 2.62
C LEU A 185 -5.03 -13.04 2.58
N LYS A 186 -5.08 -14.12 3.39
CA LYS A 186 -6.27 -14.97 3.50
C LYS A 186 -7.47 -14.22 4.08
N LEU A 187 -7.25 -13.37 5.09
CA LEU A 187 -8.30 -12.53 5.66
C LEU A 187 -8.86 -11.57 4.62
N GLY A 188 -7.99 -10.87 3.88
CA GLY A 188 -8.41 -9.98 2.81
C GLY A 188 -9.14 -10.72 1.69
N LYS A 189 -8.57 -11.83 1.20
CA LYS A 189 -9.23 -12.64 0.17
C LYS A 189 -10.63 -13.10 0.59
N SER A 190 -10.83 -13.49 1.85
CA SER A 190 -12.15 -13.91 2.33
C SER A 190 -13.20 -12.80 2.27
N TYR A 191 -12.77 -11.55 2.48
CA TYR A 191 -13.62 -10.38 2.33
C TYR A 191 -13.98 -10.13 0.84
N TRP A 192 -12.98 -10.11 -0.04
CA TRP A 192 -13.21 -9.85 -1.47
C TRP A 192 -14.06 -10.93 -2.13
N ASP A 193 -13.82 -12.22 -1.83
CA ASP A 193 -14.63 -13.34 -2.31
C ASP A 193 -16.10 -13.28 -1.81
N ALA A 194 -16.34 -12.66 -0.65
CA ALA A 194 -17.69 -12.45 -0.15
C ALA A 194 -18.40 -11.29 -0.85
N LEU A 195 -17.66 -10.20 -1.11
CA LEU A 195 -18.17 -9.03 -1.82
C LEU A 195 -18.57 -9.38 -3.27
N GLU A 196 -17.69 -10.08 -4.01
CA GLU A 196 -17.98 -10.56 -5.36
C GLU A 196 -19.27 -11.41 -5.42
N ARG A 197 -19.46 -12.32 -4.46
CA ARG A 197 -20.69 -13.12 -4.42
C ARG A 197 -21.94 -12.29 -4.18
N GLN A 198 -21.86 -11.26 -3.35
CA GLN A 198 -22.99 -10.37 -3.11
C GLN A 198 -23.35 -9.56 -4.36
N GLU A 199 -22.36 -9.06 -5.08
CA GLU A 199 -22.59 -8.34 -6.35
C GLU A 199 -23.23 -9.23 -7.42
N ASP A 200 -22.84 -10.50 -7.50
CA ASP A 200 -23.42 -11.48 -8.43
C ASP A 200 -24.89 -11.79 -8.09
N GLU A 201 -25.22 -11.92 -6.80
CA GLU A 201 -26.60 -12.15 -6.32
C GLU A 201 -27.49 -10.92 -6.62
N ASP A 202 -27.02 -9.71 -6.29
CA ASP A 202 -27.74 -8.46 -6.55
C ASP A 202 -27.98 -8.23 -8.07
N SER A 203 -27.05 -8.67 -8.89
CA SER A 203 -27.16 -8.56 -10.36
C SER A 203 -28.19 -9.52 -10.97
N GLN A 204 -28.43 -10.67 -10.33
CA GLN A 204 -29.43 -11.65 -10.77
C GLN A 204 -30.86 -11.27 -10.37
N ASP A 205 -31.00 -10.55 -9.25
CA ASP A 205 -32.30 -10.10 -8.73
C ASP A 205 -32.80 -8.78 -9.35
N ALA A 206 -32.00 -8.14 -10.22
CA ALA A 206 -32.44 -6.94 -10.94
C ALA A 206 -33.60 -7.31 -11.89
N PRO A 207 -34.84 -6.79 -11.70
CA PRO A 207 -35.96 -7.13 -12.55
C PRO A 207 -35.65 -6.71 -13.97
N GLY A 208 -35.64 -7.70 -14.88
CA GLY A 208 -35.41 -7.48 -16.30
C GLY A 208 -36.33 -6.38 -16.81
N GLY A 209 -35.73 -5.23 -17.17
CA GLY A 209 -36.48 -4.13 -17.76
C GLY A 209 -37.12 -4.58 -19.05
N GLU A 210 -38.40 -4.92 -18.99
CA GLU A 210 -39.21 -5.11 -20.20
C GLU A 210 -39.30 -3.76 -20.91
N SER A 211 -38.77 -3.75 -22.13
CA SER A 211 -38.84 -2.63 -23.10
C SER A 211 -40.14 -2.68 -23.85
#